data_418acd6c4ac190b33b822078985693c2
#
_entry.id   418acd6c4ac190b33b822078985693c2
#
_cell.length_a   1.000
_cell.length_b   1.000
_cell.length_c   1.000
_cell.angle_alpha   90.00
_cell.angle_beta   90.00
_cell.angle_gamma   90.00
#
_symmetry.space_group_name_H-M   'P 1'
#
loop_
_entity.id
_entity.type
_entity.pdbx_description
1 polymer ?
#
loop_
_entity_poly.entity_id
_entity_poly.type
_entity_poly.pdbx_seq_one_letter_code
_entity_poly.pdbx_strand_id
1 'polypeptide(L)'
;MGEYRERTTGEVKTQGEWRTVFKNMSLPKVWDSNACDAMNLDPVLPSPPATTTAYQSSVRDGVEQDSKGNWVEKYVARDMFFDTTDEDGNKTTKAEHEAAYQAKIDAEVAEGNRLLRNKKLA
;
A
#
# COMPACT_ATOMS: atom_id res chain seq x y z
N MET A 1 10.53 10.63 0.59
CA MET A 1 11.03 10.84 -0.78
C MET A 1 10.00 10.34 -1.78
N GLY A 2 9.80 11.09 -2.84
CA GLY A 2 8.77 10.79 -3.81
C GLY A 2 9.15 9.69 -4.80
N GLU A 3 8.16 9.17 -5.47
CA GLU A 3 8.33 8.27 -6.60
C GLU A 3 8.15 9.06 -7.89
N TYR A 4 8.78 8.60 -8.98
CA TYR A 4 8.69 9.21 -10.29
C TYR A 4 8.51 8.13 -11.34
N ARG A 5 7.69 8.41 -12.35
CA ARG A 5 7.39 7.48 -13.43
C ARG A 5 8.06 7.96 -14.73
N GLU A 6 8.82 7.09 -15.38
CA GLU A 6 9.39 7.41 -16.68
C GLU A 6 8.30 7.40 -17.76
N ARG A 7 8.24 8.45 -18.57
CA ARG A 7 7.20 8.66 -19.58
C ARG A 7 7.25 7.64 -20.73
N THR A 8 8.45 7.19 -21.07
CA THR A 8 8.64 6.27 -22.21
C THR A 8 8.36 4.82 -21.84
N THR A 9 8.90 4.33 -20.71
CA THR A 9 8.78 2.93 -20.31
C THR A 9 7.67 2.66 -19.31
N GLY A 10 7.23 3.69 -18.59
CA GLY A 10 6.27 3.55 -17.51
C GLY A 10 6.85 3.02 -16.21
N GLU A 11 8.17 2.87 -16.12
CA GLU A 11 8.82 2.43 -14.88
C GLU A 11 8.66 3.44 -13.77
N VAL A 12 8.35 2.96 -12.57
CA VAL A 12 8.21 3.77 -11.36
C VAL A 12 9.31 3.41 -10.40
N LYS A 13 10.08 4.41 -9.98
CA LYS A 13 11.17 4.25 -9.01
C LYS A 13 11.16 5.44 -8.06
N THR A 14 11.78 5.26 -6.90
CA THR A 14 11.97 6.36 -5.96
C THR A 14 13.01 7.36 -6.51
N GLN A 15 13.02 8.56 -5.93
CA GLN A 15 14.01 9.57 -6.32
C GLN A 15 15.44 9.05 -6.15
N GLY A 16 15.70 8.34 -5.04
CA GLY A 16 17.02 7.75 -4.80
C GLY A 16 17.41 6.74 -5.86
N GLU A 17 16.48 5.90 -6.28
CA GLU A 17 16.71 4.92 -7.34
C GLU A 17 16.99 5.58 -8.70
N TRP A 18 16.23 6.63 -9.03
CA TRP A 18 16.47 7.39 -10.26
C TRP A 18 17.81 8.11 -10.24
N ARG A 19 18.25 8.61 -9.08
CA ARG A 19 19.59 9.21 -8.95
C ARG A 19 20.69 8.21 -9.25
N THR A 20 20.48 6.94 -8.89
CA THR A 20 21.42 5.86 -9.24
C THR A 20 21.43 5.60 -10.74
N VAL A 21 20.28 5.61 -11.40
CA VAL A 21 20.19 5.47 -12.86
C VAL A 21 20.93 6.61 -13.58
N PHE A 22 20.78 7.83 -13.08
CA PHE A 22 21.40 9.04 -13.67
C PHE A 22 22.68 9.45 -12.95
N LYS A 23 23.43 8.51 -12.41
CA LYS A 23 24.61 8.76 -11.56
C LYS A 23 25.69 9.63 -12.21
N ASN A 24 25.75 9.64 -13.53
CA ASN A 24 26.72 10.44 -14.28
C ASN A 24 26.23 11.85 -14.62
N MET A 25 25.03 12.20 -14.16
CA MET A 25 24.43 13.51 -14.38
C MET A 25 24.44 14.32 -13.09
N SER A 26 24.66 15.62 -13.22
CA SER A 26 24.48 16.53 -12.10
C SER A 26 23.00 16.86 -11.97
N LEU A 27 22.36 16.34 -10.93
CA LEU A 27 20.93 16.52 -10.70
C LEU A 27 20.67 17.53 -9.59
N PRO A 28 19.60 18.33 -9.70
CA PRO A 28 19.25 19.26 -8.63
C PRO A 28 18.79 18.50 -7.39
N LYS A 29 18.87 19.17 -6.26
CA LYS A 29 18.42 18.60 -4.98
C LYS A 29 16.90 18.44 -4.93
N VAL A 30 16.20 19.43 -5.50
CA VAL A 30 14.74 19.44 -5.60
C VAL A 30 14.36 19.23 -7.07
N TRP A 31 13.45 18.28 -7.30
CA TRP A 31 12.99 17.96 -8.66
C TRP A 31 11.66 18.66 -8.92
N ASP A 32 11.73 19.85 -9.48
CA ASP A 32 10.55 20.60 -9.91
C ASP A 32 10.09 20.10 -11.31
N SER A 33 9.08 20.75 -11.87
CA SER A 33 8.54 20.35 -13.16
C SER A 33 9.58 20.46 -14.29
N ASN A 34 10.46 21.45 -14.24
CA ASN A 34 11.52 21.59 -15.24
C ASN A 34 12.53 20.45 -15.15
N ALA A 35 12.94 20.08 -13.94
CA ALA A 35 13.85 18.96 -13.74
C ALA A 35 13.21 17.65 -14.17
N CYS A 36 11.95 17.43 -13.86
CA CYS A 36 11.22 16.24 -14.28
C CYS A 36 11.10 16.17 -15.80
N ASP A 37 10.81 17.28 -16.48
CA ASP A 37 10.74 17.33 -17.94
C ASP A 37 12.10 16.99 -18.57
N ALA A 38 13.19 17.49 -18.00
CA ALA A 38 14.54 17.21 -18.49
C ALA A 38 14.92 15.74 -18.36
N MET A 39 14.40 15.05 -17.35
CA MET A 39 14.67 13.63 -17.10
C MET A 39 13.61 12.70 -17.72
N ASN A 40 12.59 13.25 -18.36
CA ASN A 40 11.47 12.49 -18.92
C ASN A 40 10.71 11.71 -17.85
N LEU A 41 10.53 12.30 -16.67
CA LEU A 41 9.85 11.72 -15.52
C LEU A 41 8.61 12.53 -15.15
N ASP A 42 7.62 11.85 -14.58
CA ASP A 42 6.46 12.50 -13.96
C ASP A 42 6.44 12.14 -12.48
N PRO A 43 6.17 13.11 -11.59
CA PRO A 43 6.05 12.78 -10.17
C PRO A 43 4.80 11.94 -9.91
N VAL A 44 4.92 10.98 -8.99
CA VAL A 44 3.79 10.17 -8.54
C VAL A 44 3.30 10.76 -7.22
N LEU A 45 2.07 11.23 -7.21
CA LEU A 45 1.47 11.87 -6.05
C LEU A 45 0.84 10.84 -5.12
N PRO A 46 0.77 11.11 -3.81
CA PRO A 46 0.09 10.20 -2.89
C PRO A 46 -1.41 10.17 -3.16
N SER A 47 -2.03 9.03 -2.85
CA SER A 47 -3.49 8.91 -2.88
C SER A 47 -3.97 8.12 -1.66
N PRO A 48 -5.26 8.24 -1.30
CA PRO A 48 -5.78 7.50 -0.16
C PRO A 48 -5.82 5.99 -0.45
N PRO A 49 -5.81 5.15 0.60
CA PRO A 49 -5.93 3.71 0.41
C PRO A 49 -7.30 3.35 -0.16
N ALA A 50 -7.39 2.16 -0.75
CA ALA A 50 -8.65 1.66 -1.28
C ALA A 50 -9.66 1.42 -0.14
N THR A 51 -10.94 1.58 -0.45
CA THR A 51 -12.01 1.22 0.48
C THR A 51 -12.04 -0.29 0.62
N THR A 52 -11.96 -0.79 1.84
CA THR A 52 -11.91 -2.22 2.11
C THR A 52 -12.99 -2.65 3.08
N THR A 53 -13.35 -3.94 3.04
CA THR A 53 -14.18 -4.57 4.07
C THR A 53 -13.29 -5.02 5.24
N ALA A 54 -13.91 -5.58 6.29
CA ALA A 54 -13.19 -6.07 7.46
C ALA A 54 -12.19 -7.19 7.13
N TYR A 55 -12.38 -7.90 6.01
CA TYR A 55 -11.54 -9.03 5.62
C TYR A 55 -10.73 -8.76 4.36
N GLN A 56 -10.52 -7.51 4.06
CA GLN A 56 -9.70 -7.06 2.94
C GLN A 56 -8.65 -6.08 3.41
N SER A 57 -7.56 -5.99 2.66
CA SER A 57 -6.53 -4.99 2.90
C SER A 57 -6.33 -4.16 1.64
N SER A 58 -5.92 -2.90 1.84
CA SER A 58 -5.52 -2.03 0.74
C SER A 58 -4.06 -2.32 0.40
N VAL A 59 -3.78 -2.68 -0.86
CA VAL A 59 -2.43 -2.96 -1.32
C VAL A 59 -2.08 -2.07 -2.50
N ARG A 60 -0.81 -1.75 -2.61
CA ARG A 60 -0.30 -0.95 -3.71
C ARG A 60 -0.34 -1.77 -5.00
N ASP A 61 -0.88 -1.17 -6.06
CA ASP A 61 -0.98 -1.80 -7.39
C ASP A 61 -0.53 -0.80 -8.47
N GLY A 62 0.71 -0.36 -8.39
CA GLY A 62 1.29 0.53 -9.36
C GLY A 62 0.82 1.97 -9.23
N VAL A 63 0.58 2.60 -10.37
CA VAL A 63 0.13 4.00 -10.45
C VAL A 63 -1.00 4.12 -11.47
N GLU A 64 -1.77 5.20 -11.36
CA GLU A 64 -2.84 5.52 -12.31
C GLU A 64 -2.91 7.03 -12.52
N GLN A 65 -3.57 7.47 -13.56
CA GLN A 65 -3.82 8.90 -13.76
C GLN A 65 -5.14 9.29 -13.11
N ASP A 66 -5.14 10.44 -12.44
CA ASP A 66 -6.37 11.00 -11.90
C ASP A 66 -7.13 11.79 -12.98
N SER A 67 -8.24 12.42 -12.61
CA SER A 67 -9.07 13.18 -13.55
C SER A 67 -8.36 14.41 -14.13
N LYS A 68 -7.27 14.85 -13.49
CA LYS A 68 -6.47 16.00 -13.94
C LYS A 68 -5.25 15.59 -14.75
N GLY A 69 -5.07 14.29 -15.00
CA GLY A 69 -3.93 13.76 -15.73
C GLY A 69 -2.65 13.56 -14.93
N ASN A 70 -2.70 13.76 -13.62
CA ASN A 70 -1.54 13.53 -12.75
C ASN A 70 -1.40 12.04 -12.45
N TRP A 71 -0.16 11.57 -12.33
CA TRP A 71 0.11 10.20 -11.91
C TRP A 71 0.03 10.12 -10.40
N VAL A 72 -0.76 9.18 -9.90
CA VAL A 72 -1.00 8.99 -8.46
C VAL A 72 -0.80 7.53 -8.10
N GLU A 73 -0.52 7.27 -6.83
CA GLU A 73 -0.44 5.92 -6.30
C GLU A 73 -1.78 5.22 -6.48
N LYS A 74 -1.74 3.99 -6.96
CA LYS A 74 -2.95 3.17 -7.11
C LYS A 74 -2.99 2.13 -5.99
N TYR A 75 -4.13 2.04 -5.32
CA TYR A 75 -4.38 1.05 -4.30
C TYR A 75 -5.62 0.24 -4.66
N VAL A 76 -5.58 -1.05 -4.40
CA VAL A 76 -6.72 -1.95 -4.64
C VAL A 76 -7.03 -2.73 -3.37
N ALA A 77 -8.30 -3.06 -3.18
CA ALA A 77 -8.73 -3.91 -2.10
C ALA A 77 -8.46 -5.36 -2.48
N ARG A 78 -7.80 -6.11 -1.62
CA ARG A 78 -7.54 -7.54 -1.82
C ARG A 78 -8.04 -8.33 -0.63
N ASP A 79 -8.61 -9.48 -0.91
CA ASP A 79 -9.04 -10.40 0.12
C ASP A 79 -7.84 -10.89 0.94
N MET A 80 -7.98 -10.91 2.25
CA MET A 80 -6.94 -11.40 3.16
C MET A 80 -6.97 -12.91 3.29
N PHE A 81 -8.12 -13.53 3.00
CA PHE A 81 -8.35 -14.94 3.23
C PHE A 81 -8.84 -15.66 1.99
N PHE A 82 -8.40 -16.90 1.83
CA PHE A 82 -8.75 -17.77 0.72
C PHE A 82 -8.93 -19.19 1.25
N ASP A 83 -9.57 -20.03 0.48
CA ASP A 83 -9.64 -21.45 0.79
C ASP A 83 -8.22 -22.03 0.78
N THR A 84 -7.86 -22.77 1.81
CA THR A 84 -6.53 -23.36 1.93
C THR A 84 -6.63 -24.86 2.24
N THR A 85 -5.59 -25.59 1.87
CA THR A 85 -5.45 -27.02 2.18
C THR A 85 -4.09 -27.22 2.85
N ASP A 86 -4.07 -27.86 4.01
CA ASP A 86 -2.82 -28.13 4.73
C ASP A 86 -2.11 -29.39 4.19
N GLU A 87 -0.97 -29.73 4.78
CA GLU A 87 -0.16 -30.90 4.38
C GLU A 87 -0.90 -32.22 4.58
N ASP A 88 -1.81 -32.28 5.53
CA ASP A 88 -2.61 -33.47 5.81
C ASP A 88 -3.86 -33.58 4.94
N GLY A 89 -4.09 -32.64 4.05
CA GLY A 89 -5.23 -32.61 3.19
C GLY A 89 -6.48 -31.99 3.80
N ASN A 90 -6.37 -31.39 4.98
CA ASN A 90 -7.48 -30.70 5.63
C ASN A 90 -7.73 -29.36 4.94
N LYS A 91 -8.97 -29.12 4.56
CA LYS A 91 -9.37 -27.87 3.89
C LYS A 91 -9.97 -26.90 4.89
N THR A 92 -9.55 -25.65 4.81
CA THR A 92 -10.12 -24.53 5.56
C THR A 92 -10.69 -23.56 4.55
N THR A 93 -11.99 -23.26 4.67
CA THR A 93 -12.64 -22.35 3.73
C THR A 93 -12.32 -20.90 4.07
N LYS A 94 -12.53 -20.01 3.11
CA LYS A 94 -12.40 -18.57 3.30
C LYS A 94 -13.28 -18.11 4.48
N ALA A 95 -14.53 -18.59 4.56
CA ALA A 95 -15.45 -18.24 5.63
C ALA A 95 -14.92 -18.67 7.00
N GLU A 96 -14.28 -19.84 7.09
CA GLU A 96 -13.68 -20.32 8.33
C GLU A 96 -12.50 -19.46 8.77
N HIS A 97 -11.64 -19.04 7.81
CA HIS A 97 -10.54 -18.12 8.10
C HIS A 97 -11.05 -16.76 8.58
N GLU A 98 -12.09 -16.25 7.95
CA GLU A 98 -12.71 -14.97 8.32
C GLU A 98 -13.29 -15.04 9.73
N ALA A 99 -13.98 -16.15 10.06
CA ALA A 99 -14.55 -16.36 11.39
C ALA A 99 -13.48 -16.42 12.46
N ALA A 100 -12.38 -17.13 12.20
CA ALA A 100 -11.26 -17.23 13.14
C ALA A 100 -10.59 -15.87 13.35
N TYR A 101 -10.41 -15.10 12.29
CA TYR A 101 -9.85 -13.75 12.35
C TYR A 101 -10.75 -12.81 13.15
N GLN A 102 -12.07 -12.87 12.94
CA GLN A 102 -13.04 -12.04 13.65
C GLN A 102 -13.05 -12.39 15.15
N ALA A 103 -13.00 -13.67 15.48
CA ALA A 103 -12.93 -14.10 16.87
C ALA A 103 -11.66 -13.60 17.56
N LYS A 104 -10.53 -13.59 16.86
CA LYS A 104 -9.26 -13.08 17.37
C LYS A 104 -9.34 -11.58 17.64
N ILE A 105 -9.90 -10.80 16.71
CA ILE A 105 -10.07 -9.35 16.88
C ILE A 105 -11.00 -9.06 18.05
N ASP A 106 -12.12 -9.77 18.13
CA ASP A 106 -13.10 -9.59 19.21
C ASP A 106 -12.46 -9.87 20.59
N ALA A 107 -11.63 -10.91 20.68
CA ALA A 107 -10.91 -11.23 21.91
C ALA A 107 -9.89 -10.14 22.28
N GLU A 108 -9.17 -9.61 21.32
CA GLU A 108 -8.20 -8.53 21.54
C GLU A 108 -8.88 -7.24 22.00
N VAL A 109 -10.02 -6.89 21.39
CA VAL A 109 -10.80 -5.71 21.76
C VAL A 109 -11.37 -5.88 23.18
N ALA A 110 -11.92 -7.04 23.49
CA ALA A 110 -12.47 -7.34 24.81
C ALA A 110 -11.40 -7.24 25.90
N GLU A 111 -10.20 -7.77 25.64
CA GLU A 111 -9.08 -7.69 26.58
C GLU A 111 -8.59 -6.26 26.75
N GLY A 112 -8.47 -5.50 25.66
CA GLY A 112 -8.11 -4.10 25.72
C GLY A 112 -9.09 -3.28 26.56
N ASN A 113 -10.38 -3.50 26.37
CA ASN A 113 -11.42 -2.82 27.15
C ASN A 113 -11.35 -3.22 28.63
N ARG A 114 -11.11 -4.49 28.94
CA ARG A 114 -10.95 -4.97 30.32
C ARG A 114 -9.76 -4.30 31.00
N LEU A 115 -8.62 -4.20 30.33
CA LEU A 115 -7.41 -3.55 30.85
C LEU A 115 -7.64 -2.06 31.12
N LEU A 116 -8.32 -1.37 30.22
CA LEU A 116 -8.68 0.04 30.40
C LEU A 116 -9.62 0.24 31.59
N ARG A 117 -10.58 -0.66 31.78
CA ARG A 117 -11.50 -0.63 32.90
C ARG A 117 -10.77 -0.81 34.23
N ASN A 118 -9.88 -1.80 34.30
CA ASN A 118 -9.06 -2.05 35.49
C ASN A 118 -8.17 -0.86 35.83
N LYS A 119 -7.60 -0.20 34.82
CA LYS A 119 -6.77 0.97 35.00
C LYS A 119 -7.54 2.16 35.58
N LYS A 120 -8.81 2.31 35.21
CA LYS A 120 -9.68 3.37 35.76
C LYS A 120 -10.06 3.12 37.21
N LEU A 121 -10.15 1.86 37.61
CA LEU A 121 -10.52 1.48 38.98
C LEU A 121 -9.34 1.50 39.95
N ALA A 122 -8.13 1.54 39.43
CA ALA A 122 -6.92 1.66 40.23
C ALA A 122 -6.61 3.16 40.58
#